data_d2e9df7e44335d9e1438a0098668ea7b
#
_entry.id   d2e9df7e44335d9e1438a0098668ea7b
#
_cell.length_a   1.000
_cell.length_b   1.000
_cell.length_c   1.000
_cell.angle_alpha   90.00
_cell.angle_beta   90.00
_cell.angle_gamma   90.00
#
_symmetry.space_group_name_H-M   'P 1'
#
loop_
_entity.id
_entity.type
_entity.pdbx_description
1 polymer ?
#
loop_
_entity_poly.entity_id
_entity_poly.type
_entity_poly.pdbx_seq_one_letter_code
_entity_poly.pdbx_strand_id
1 'polypeptide(L)'
;MGSIPNKTKINSSELIWNEENALWYADQYGNHISNELTINSITIDPNDILLDIGCGIGAAVKIAAKRCNNGKVYGIDPIETMIKLAKTDQRKNSNIEFSIGTAEDIPLQNESVNKIISINSIHHWRDYKKGLSEVKRVLISDGLFFISSDIVNNNDCGHGPGPLQTNKDIVKELDIAGFKDITLRNYSLDDEGIHLIRCQKE
;
A
#
# COMPACT_ATOMS: atom_id res chain seq x y z
N MET A 1 17.21 -30.42 14.11
CA MET A 1 15.99 -29.71 14.54
C MET A 1 16.43 -28.57 15.44
N GLY A 2 16.67 -27.42 14.85
CA GLY A 2 17.04 -26.19 15.57
C GLY A 2 15.75 -25.49 16.01
N SER A 3 15.60 -25.30 17.32
CA SER A 3 14.52 -24.52 17.92
C SER A 3 14.57 -23.08 17.42
N ILE A 4 13.51 -22.63 16.76
CA ILE A 4 13.28 -21.23 16.40
C ILE A 4 13.21 -20.44 17.72
N PRO A 5 14.02 -19.39 17.90
CA PRO A 5 13.93 -18.57 19.09
C PRO A 5 12.57 -17.91 19.13
N ASN A 6 11.92 -17.96 20.29
CA ASN A 6 10.67 -17.30 20.63
C ASN A 6 10.83 -15.80 20.37
N LYS A 7 10.42 -15.31 19.18
CA LYS A 7 10.53 -13.88 18.86
C LYS A 7 9.51 -13.13 19.71
N THR A 8 10.00 -12.49 20.75
CA THR A 8 9.34 -11.40 21.47
C THR A 8 8.68 -10.47 20.46
N LYS A 9 7.41 -10.07 20.70
CA LYS A 9 6.69 -9.06 19.92
C LYS A 9 7.61 -7.85 19.70
N ILE A 10 8.09 -7.69 18.47
CA ILE A 10 8.93 -6.54 18.12
C ILE A 10 7.96 -5.38 17.95
N ASN A 11 8.12 -4.37 18.78
CA ASN A 11 7.35 -3.12 18.66
C ASN A 11 7.71 -2.46 17.32
N SER A 12 6.77 -2.36 16.40
CA SER A 12 7.03 -1.95 15.01
C SER A 12 7.54 -0.51 14.88
N SER A 13 7.38 0.34 15.89
CA SER A 13 7.96 1.69 15.94
C SER A 13 9.49 1.66 16.08
N GLU A 14 10.11 0.51 16.42
CA GLU A 14 11.54 0.31 16.55
C GLU A 14 12.09 -0.66 15.49
N LEU A 15 11.28 -1.09 14.53
CA LEU A 15 11.72 -2.01 13.49
C LEU A 15 12.71 -1.29 12.58
N ILE A 16 13.99 -1.48 12.86
CA ILE A 16 15.03 -1.11 11.91
C ILE A 16 14.85 -2.05 10.71
N TRP A 17 14.42 -1.49 9.58
CA TRP A 17 14.27 -2.22 8.33
C TRP A 17 15.65 -2.56 7.74
N ASN A 18 16.31 -3.56 8.34
CA ASN A 18 17.48 -4.21 7.77
C ASN A 18 17.03 -5.36 6.84
N GLU A 19 17.98 -5.96 6.13
CA GLU A 19 17.71 -7.03 5.17
C GLU A 19 17.03 -8.24 5.83
N GLU A 20 17.47 -8.66 7.01
CA GLU A 20 16.91 -9.81 7.74
C GLU A 20 15.45 -9.57 8.13
N ASN A 21 15.12 -8.40 8.66
CA ASN A 21 13.76 -8.04 9.04
C ASN A 21 12.85 -7.89 7.82
N ALA A 22 13.37 -7.35 6.72
CA ALA A 22 12.64 -7.25 5.46
C ALA A 22 12.32 -8.63 4.87
N LEU A 23 13.27 -9.55 4.86
CA LEU A 23 13.06 -10.93 4.41
C LEU A 23 12.04 -11.67 5.28
N TRP A 24 12.17 -11.54 6.60
CA TRP A 24 11.19 -12.13 7.52
C TRP A 24 9.79 -11.59 7.30
N TYR A 25 9.63 -10.28 7.16
CA TYR A 25 8.33 -9.65 6.91
C TYR A 25 7.74 -10.10 5.56
N ALA A 26 8.56 -10.17 4.53
CA ALA A 26 8.15 -10.64 3.21
C ALA A 26 7.64 -12.09 3.25
N ASP A 27 8.29 -12.96 4.03
CA ASP A 27 7.86 -14.36 4.22
C ASP A 27 6.52 -14.46 4.97
N GLN A 28 6.32 -13.66 6.00
CA GLN A 28 5.12 -13.72 6.84
C GLN A 28 3.90 -13.01 6.22
N TYR A 29 4.11 -11.84 5.60
CA TYR A 29 3.04 -10.92 5.20
C TYR A 29 3.03 -10.55 3.72
N GLY A 30 4.07 -10.91 2.96
CA GLY A 30 4.22 -10.48 1.57
C GLY A 30 3.06 -10.89 0.66
N ASN A 31 2.41 -12.04 0.93
CA ASN A 31 1.25 -12.54 0.20
C ASN A 31 -0.02 -12.54 1.04
N HIS A 32 -0.14 -11.58 1.99
CA HIS A 32 -1.33 -11.48 2.83
C HIS A 32 -2.59 -11.28 2.00
N ILE A 33 -3.71 -11.86 2.46
CA ILE A 33 -5.01 -11.86 1.77
C ILE A 33 -5.54 -10.43 1.50
N SER A 34 -5.16 -9.45 2.31
CA SER A 34 -5.54 -8.05 2.13
C SER A 34 -5.16 -7.50 0.75
N ASN A 35 -4.07 -7.98 0.14
CA ASN A 35 -3.68 -7.61 -1.21
C ASN A 35 -4.77 -8.00 -2.22
N GLU A 36 -5.23 -9.25 -2.16
CA GLU A 36 -6.26 -9.77 -3.04
C GLU A 36 -7.62 -9.13 -2.76
N LEU A 37 -8.01 -9.03 -1.48
CA LEU A 37 -9.26 -8.41 -1.07
C LEU A 37 -9.34 -6.96 -1.56
N THR A 38 -8.28 -6.17 -1.38
CA THR A 38 -8.24 -4.78 -1.84
C THR A 38 -8.42 -4.70 -3.34
N ILE A 39 -7.63 -5.46 -4.11
CA ILE A 39 -7.72 -5.42 -5.59
C ILE A 39 -9.07 -5.93 -6.09
N ASN A 40 -9.70 -6.89 -5.41
CA ASN A 40 -11.03 -7.39 -5.76
C ASN A 40 -12.15 -6.40 -5.39
N SER A 41 -11.93 -5.51 -4.44
CA SER A 41 -12.91 -4.53 -3.95
C SER A 41 -12.90 -3.20 -4.70
N ILE A 42 -11.95 -3.00 -5.61
CA ILE A 42 -11.86 -1.78 -6.44
C ILE A 42 -12.07 -2.09 -7.91
N THR A 43 -12.61 -1.11 -8.64
CA THR A 43 -12.72 -1.22 -10.11
C THR A 43 -11.37 -0.86 -10.73
N ILE A 44 -10.85 -1.75 -11.57
CA ILE A 44 -9.64 -1.55 -12.35
C ILE A 44 -9.97 -1.75 -13.81
N ASP A 45 -9.74 -0.72 -14.62
CA ASP A 45 -9.95 -0.76 -16.06
C ASP A 45 -8.67 -1.21 -16.79
N PRO A 46 -8.79 -1.83 -17.98
CA PRO A 46 -7.63 -2.30 -18.74
C PRO A 46 -6.58 -1.24 -19.06
N ASN A 47 -6.98 0.03 -19.18
CA ASN A 47 -6.11 1.16 -19.52
C ASN A 47 -5.65 1.97 -18.30
N ASP A 48 -5.95 1.53 -17.07
CA ASP A 48 -5.54 2.25 -15.87
C ASP A 48 -4.03 2.36 -15.74
N ILE A 49 -3.60 3.48 -15.19
CA ILE A 49 -2.24 3.68 -14.70
C ILE A 49 -2.33 3.73 -13.18
N LEU A 50 -1.89 2.67 -12.52
CA LEU A 50 -2.04 2.47 -11.09
C LEU A 50 -0.69 2.52 -10.38
N LEU A 51 -0.65 3.15 -9.20
CA LEU A 51 0.49 3.17 -8.29
C LEU A 51 0.12 2.48 -6.97
N ASP A 52 0.99 1.59 -6.50
CA ASP A 52 0.96 1.01 -5.15
C ASP A 52 2.08 1.61 -4.30
N ILE A 53 1.71 2.32 -3.21
CA ILE A 53 2.64 2.96 -2.27
C ILE A 53 2.88 2.06 -1.07
N GLY A 54 4.12 1.64 -0.85
CA GLY A 54 4.50 0.62 0.12
C GLY A 54 4.18 -0.78 -0.41
N CYS A 55 4.54 -1.05 -1.65
CA CYS A 55 4.15 -2.26 -2.38
C CYS A 55 4.77 -3.56 -1.85
N GLY A 56 5.75 -3.49 -0.94
CA GLY A 56 6.47 -4.66 -0.44
C GLY A 56 7.03 -5.51 -1.58
N ILE A 57 6.74 -6.81 -1.59
CA ILE A 57 7.16 -7.74 -2.65
C ILE A 57 6.28 -7.69 -3.91
N GLY A 58 5.38 -6.70 -4.01
CA GLY A 58 4.57 -6.43 -5.18
C GLY A 58 3.39 -7.38 -5.40
N ALA A 59 2.83 -7.98 -4.35
CA ALA A 59 1.71 -8.91 -4.48
C ALA A 59 0.47 -8.23 -5.10
N ALA A 60 0.03 -7.10 -4.57
CA ALA A 60 -1.11 -6.33 -5.11
C ALA A 60 -0.82 -5.81 -6.52
N VAL A 61 0.40 -5.33 -6.78
CA VAL A 61 0.85 -4.87 -8.11
C VAL A 61 0.70 -5.97 -9.15
N LYS A 62 1.16 -7.20 -8.82
CA LYS A 62 1.08 -8.36 -9.74
C LYS A 62 -0.36 -8.78 -10.02
N ILE A 63 -1.27 -8.64 -9.05
CA ILE A 63 -2.70 -8.92 -9.23
C ILE A 63 -3.35 -7.83 -10.09
N ALA A 64 -3.10 -6.54 -9.78
CA ALA A 64 -3.63 -5.41 -10.51
C ALA A 64 -3.20 -5.41 -11.98
N ALA A 65 -1.94 -5.74 -12.27
CA ALA A 65 -1.37 -5.76 -13.62
C ALA A 65 -2.06 -6.76 -14.57
N LYS A 66 -2.68 -7.82 -14.03
CA LYS A 66 -3.48 -8.76 -14.83
C LYS A 66 -4.77 -8.12 -15.35
N ARG A 67 -5.27 -7.08 -14.66
CA ARG A 67 -6.48 -6.33 -15.04
C ARG A 67 -6.14 -5.11 -15.88
N CYS A 68 -5.07 -4.39 -15.56
CA CYS A 68 -4.53 -3.27 -16.33
C CYS A 68 -3.70 -3.75 -17.53
N ASN A 69 -4.23 -4.60 -18.40
CA ASN A 69 -3.43 -5.27 -19.43
C ASN A 69 -2.97 -4.34 -20.57
N ASN A 70 -3.63 -3.20 -20.76
CA ASN A 70 -3.24 -2.14 -21.71
C ASN A 70 -2.64 -0.90 -21.02
N GLY A 71 -2.72 -0.84 -19.70
CA GLY A 71 -2.22 0.25 -18.86
C GLY A 71 -0.87 -0.06 -18.26
N LYS A 72 -0.59 0.55 -17.10
CA LYS A 72 0.66 0.36 -16.38
C LYS A 72 0.43 0.31 -14.87
N VAL A 73 1.21 -0.51 -14.17
CA VAL A 73 1.16 -0.60 -12.71
C VAL A 73 2.55 -0.34 -12.16
N TYR A 74 2.64 0.66 -11.30
CA TYR A 74 3.85 1.03 -10.57
C TYR A 74 3.76 0.50 -9.13
N GLY A 75 4.88 0.02 -8.60
CA GLY A 75 5.03 -0.28 -7.18
C GLY A 75 6.24 0.45 -6.63
N ILE A 76 6.07 1.18 -5.54
CA ILE A 76 7.17 1.80 -4.81
C ILE A 76 7.24 1.32 -3.38
N ASP A 77 8.48 1.16 -2.89
CA ASP A 77 8.75 0.80 -1.49
C ASP A 77 10.09 1.42 -1.08
N PRO A 78 10.24 1.96 0.13
CA PRO A 78 11.50 2.53 0.60
C PRO A 78 12.57 1.46 0.85
N ILE A 79 12.19 0.19 1.01
CA ILE A 79 13.09 -0.90 1.38
C ILE A 79 13.63 -1.59 0.13
N GLU A 80 14.91 -1.41 -0.13
CA GLU A 80 15.57 -1.95 -1.33
C GLU A 80 15.38 -3.47 -1.47
N THR A 81 15.43 -4.21 -0.36
CA THR A 81 15.24 -5.67 -0.33
C THR A 81 13.83 -6.04 -0.81
N MET A 82 12.79 -5.27 -0.43
CA MET A 82 11.42 -5.49 -0.93
C MET A 82 11.35 -5.33 -2.45
N ILE A 83 11.94 -4.27 -2.98
CA ILE A 83 11.98 -4.01 -4.43
C ILE A 83 12.77 -5.10 -5.18
N LYS A 84 13.88 -5.59 -4.61
CA LYS A 84 14.61 -6.75 -5.19
C LYS A 84 13.72 -7.99 -5.27
N LEU A 85 13.00 -8.31 -4.19
CA LEU A 85 12.05 -9.43 -4.16
C LEU A 85 10.88 -9.22 -5.14
N ALA A 86 10.31 -8.01 -5.20
CA ALA A 86 9.23 -7.68 -6.12
C ALA A 86 9.61 -7.96 -7.59
N LYS A 87 10.86 -7.69 -7.96
CA LYS A 87 11.40 -7.87 -9.32
C LYS A 87 11.74 -9.33 -9.67
N THR A 88 11.86 -10.23 -8.69
CA THR A 88 12.36 -11.60 -8.91
C THR A 88 11.51 -12.38 -9.93
N ASP A 89 10.18 -12.22 -9.91
CA ASP A 89 9.25 -12.92 -10.80
C ASP A 89 8.71 -12.02 -11.93
N GLN A 90 9.34 -10.88 -12.17
CA GLN A 90 8.88 -9.96 -13.20
C GLN A 90 9.23 -10.49 -14.59
N ARG A 91 8.19 -10.76 -15.41
CA ARG A 91 8.38 -11.18 -16.82
C ARG A 91 8.90 -10.01 -17.65
N LYS A 92 9.76 -10.29 -18.65
CA LYS A 92 10.45 -9.27 -19.48
C LYS A 92 9.51 -8.26 -20.18
N ASN A 93 8.27 -8.60 -20.43
CA ASN A 93 7.29 -7.73 -21.12
C ASN A 93 6.09 -7.44 -20.22
N SER A 94 6.30 -7.22 -18.93
CA SER A 94 5.20 -6.89 -18.04
C SER A 94 4.94 -5.38 -18.05
N ASN A 95 3.69 -5.01 -17.92
CA ASN A 95 3.22 -3.64 -17.69
C ASN A 95 3.48 -3.16 -16.26
N ILE A 96 4.42 -3.79 -15.56
CA ILE A 96 4.79 -3.51 -14.17
C ILE A 96 6.14 -2.79 -14.11
N GLU A 97 6.23 -1.81 -13.23
CA GLU A 97 7.50 -1.17 -12.89
C GLU A 97 7.64 -1.03 -11.37
N PHE A 98 8.78 -1.50 -10.83
CA PHE A 98 9.12 -1.36 -9.42
C PHE A 98 10.30 -0.42 -9.23
N SER A 99 10.19 0.50 -8.27
CA SER A 99 11.27 1.42 -7.93
C SER A 99 11.34 1.69 -6.42
N ILE A 100 12.52 2.09 -5.96
CA ILE A 100 12.67 2.63 -4.60
C ILE A 100 11.99 4.00 -4.58
N GLY A 101 11.17 4.24 -3.55
CA GLY A 101 10.47 5.50 -3.34
C GLY A 101 9.69 5.49 -2.04
N THR A 102 9.36 6.65 -1.52
CA THR A 102 8.54 6.83 -0.33
C THR A 102 7.25 7.55 -0.68
N ALA A 103 6.29 7.56 0.22
CA ALA A 103 5.08 8.36 0.05
C ALA A 103 5.39 9.86 -0.04
N GLU A 104 6.44 10.31 0.64
CA GLU A 104 6.88 11.71 0.70
C GLU A 104 7.72 12.15 -0.50
N ASP A 105 8.15 11.20 -1.34
CA ASP A 105 8.96 11.43 -2.56
C ASP A 105 8.65 10.35 -3.58
N ILE A 106 7.54 10.53 -4.30
CA ILE A 106 7.05 9.58 -5.30
C ILE A 106 7.79 9.83 -6.63
N PRO A 107 8.57 8.84 -7.15
CA PRO A 107 9.41 9.02 -8.34
C PRO A 107 8.60 8.96 -9.65
N LEU A 108 7.47 9.67 -9.70
CA LEU A 108 6.60 9.79 -10.87
C LEU A 108 6.31 11.26 -11.17
N GLN A 109 5.95 11.53 -12.42
CA GLN A 109 5.60 12.89 -12.86
C GLN A 109 4.26 13.34 -12.28
N ASN A 110 4.02 14.64 -12.28
CA ASN A 110 2.72 15.21 -11.93
C ASN A 110 1.65 14.63 -12.85
N GLU A 111 0.45 14.37 -12.28
CA GLU A 111 -0.73 13.95 -13.04
C GLU A 111 -0.46 12.78 -14.00
N SER A 112 0.26 11.79 -13.52
CA SER A 112 0.71 10.64 -14.32
C SER A 112 0.00 9.34 -14.02
N VAL A 113 -0.81 9.26 -12.94
CA VAL A 113 -1.56 8.07 -12.56
C VAL A 113 -3.04 8.42 -12.30
N ASN A 114 -3.93 7.50 -12.62
CA ASN A 114 -5.37 7.69 -12.37
C ASN A 114 -5.87 6.92 -11.15
N LYS A 115 -5.10 5.97 -10.63
CA LYS A 115 -5.42 5.25 -9.39
C LYS A 115 -4.19 5.08 -8.53
N ILE A 116 -4.36 5.27 -7.22
CA ILE A 116 -3.33 4.97 -6.23
C ILE A 116 -3.93 4.04 -5.19
N ILE A 117 -3.17 3.07 -4.73
CA ILE A 117 -3.48 2.21 -3.60
C ILE A 117 -2.37 2.33 -2.54
N SER A 118 -2.73 2.15 -1.27
CA SER A 118 -1.83 1.98 -0.14
C SER A 118 -2.42 0.92 0.78
N ILE A 119 -1.82 -0.25 0.83
CA ILE A 119 -2.33 -1.42 1.56
C ILE A 119 -1.45 -1.64 2.77
N ASN A 120 -2.03 -1.55 3.99
CA ASN A 120 -1.32 -1.69 5.26
C ASN A 120 -0.03 -0.84 5.37
N SER A 121 0.01 0.32 4.71
CA SER A 121 1.23 1.10 4.53
C SER A 121 1.17 2.54 5.08
N ILE A 122 0.01 3.21 5.01
CA ILE A 122 -0.11 4.64 5.33
C ILE A 122 0.36 5.01 6.76
N HIS A 123 0.22 4.11 7.72
CA HIS A 123 0.64 4.32 9.11
C HIS A 123 2.17 4.28 9.29
N HIS A 124 2.92 3.85 8.27
CA HIS A 124 4.39 3.90 8.23
C HIS A 124 4.94 5.18 7.59
N TRP A 125 4.10 6.05 7.02
CA TRP A 125 4.56 7.28 6.39
C TRP A 125 5.12 8.22 7.46
N ARG A 126 6.35 8.70 7.25
CA ARG A 126 7.06 9.56 8.22
C ARG A 126 6.42 10.94 8.33
N ASP A 127 6.04 11.50 7.18
CA ASP A 127 5.30 12.76 7.04
C ASP A 127 4.09 12.52 6.14
N TYR A 128 2.99 12.08 6.75
CA TYR A 128 1.77 11.78 6.02
C TYR A 128 1.18 13.00 5.29
N LYS A 129 1.41 14.23 5.78
CA LYS A 129 0.93 15.45 5.11
C LYS A 129 1.67 15.65 3.80
N LYS A 130 2.98 15.48 3.82
CA LYS A 130 3.81 15.49 2.61
C LYS A 130 3.42 14.33 1.67
N GLY A 131 3.21 13.14 2.22
CA GLY A 131 2.74 11.97 1.45
C GLY A 131 1.40 12.24 0.75
N LEU A 132 0.40 12.79 1.44
CA LEU A 132 -0.88 13.15 0.83
C LEU A 132 -0.73 14.23 -0.24
N SER A 133 0.20 15.19 -0.06
CA SER A 133 0.54 16.19 -1.09
C SER A 133 1.13 15.53 -2.33
N GLU A 134 2.04 14.56 -2.17
CA GLU A 134 2.62 13.80 -3.27
C GLU A 134 1.57 12.93 -3.99
N VAL A 135 0.68 12.27 -3.24
CA VAL A 135 -0.47 11.55 -3.81
C VAL A 135 -1.29 12.48 -4.70
N LYS A 136 -1.64 13.67 -4.23
CA LYS A 136 -2.37 14.66 -5.04
C LYS A 136 -1.55 15.13 -6.25
N ARG A 137 -0.24 15.29 -6.09
CA ARG A 137 0.63 15.72 -7.19
C ARG A 137 0.64 14.73 -8.35
N VAL A 138 0.75 13.43 -8.05
CA VAL A 138 0.89 12.40 -9.10
C VAL A 138 -0.45 11.92 -9.66
N LEU A 139 -1.55 12.04 -8.91
CA LEU A 139 -2.90 11.75 -9.42
C LEU A 139 -3.31 12.77 -10.47
N ILE A 140 -3.93 12.31 -11.54
CA ILE A 140 -4.67 13.18 -12.48
C ILE A 140 -5.91 13.78 -11.78
N SER A 141 -6.53 14.82 -12.35
CA SER A 141 -7.83 15.31 -11.91
C SER A 141 -8.84 14.16 -11.94
N ASP A 142 -9.73 14.11 -10.95
CA ASP A 142 -10.69 13.02 -10.72
C ASP A 142 -10.07 11.63 -10.45
N GLY A 143 -8.75 11.55 -10.31
CA GLY A 143 -8.04 10.32 -9.95
C GLY A 143 -8.42 9.81 -8.56
N LEU A 144 -8.37 8.49 -8.37
CA LEU A 144 -8.84 7.82 -7.16
C LEU A 144 -7.68 7.36 -6.28
N PHE A 145 -7.81 7.58 -4.97
CA PHE A 145 -6.91 7.04 -3.97
C PHE A 145 -7.67 6.07 -3.06
N PHE A 146 -7.10 4.89 -2.87
CA PHE A 146 -7.64 3.83 -2.04
C PHE A 146 -6.63 3.49 -0.94
N ILE A 147 -7.11 3.47 0.30
CA ILE A 147 -6.32 3.09 1.48
C ILE A 147 -6.99 1.87 2.09
N SER A 148 -6.24 0.81 2.24
CA SER A 148 -6.71 -0.44 2.84
C SER A 148 -5.93 -0.76 4.10
N SER A 149 -6.64 -1.24 5.13
CA SER A 149 -6.05 -1.78 6.35
C SER A 149 -6.82 -3.01 6.81
N ASP A 150 -6.13 -3.98 7.40
CA ASP A 150 -6.75 -5.19 7.92
C ASP A 150 -7.72 -4.88 9.07
N ILE A 151 -8.83 -5.63 9.13
CA ILE A 151 -9.73 -5.65 10.27
C ILE A 151 -9.12 -6.62 11.29
N VAL A 152 -8.36 -6.09 12.24
CA VAL A 152 -7.79 -6.89 13.33
C VAL A 152 -8.74 -6.89 14.53
N ASN A 153 -9.12 -8.06 14.99
CA ASN A 153 -10.05 -8.24 16.12
C ASN A 153 -9.49 -7.77 17.47
N ASN A 154 -8.20 -7.48 17.55
CA ASN A 154 -7.55 -6.90 18.71
C ASN A 154 -6.66 -5.76 18.21
N ASN A 155 -6.99 -4.55 18.36
CA ASN A 155 -6.25 -3.30 18.12
C ASN A 155 -4.69 -3.35 18.10
N ASP A 156 -4.12 -4.48 17.77
CA ASP A 156 -2.71 -4.80 17.86
C ASP A 156 -2.14 -5.12 16.48
N CYS A 157 -2.12 -4.12 15.60
CA CYS A 157 -1.34 -4.21 14.37
C CYS A 157 0.16 -4.17 14.63
N GLY A 158 0.59 -4.21 15.92
CA GLY A 158 2.00 -4.17 16.32
C GLY A 158 2.68 -2.83 16.06
N HIS A 159 1.94 -1.81 15.65
CA HIS A 159 2.46 -0.49 15.36
C HIS A 159 2.33 0.41 16.60
N GLY A 160 3.41 1.09 16.96
CA GLY A 160 3.41 2.07 18.04
C GLY A 160 2.53 3.28 17.74
N PRO A 161 2.31 4.17 18.72
CA PRO A 161 1.44 5.32 18.55
C PRO A 161 1.94 6.24 17.43
N GLY A 162 1.16 6.34 16.38
CA GLY A 162 1.40 7.20 15.22
C GLY A 162 0.21 8.15 14.97
N PRO A 163 0.35 9.13 14.07
CA PRO A 163 -0.68 10.14 13.84
C PRO A 163 -1.93 9.63 13.10
N LEU A 164 -1.84 8.48 12.42
CA LEU A 164 -2.92 7.89 11.62
C LEU A 164 -3.29 6.48 12.14
N GLN A 165 -3.72 6.41 13.41
CA GLN A 165 -4.00 5.13 14.08
C GLN A 165 -5.39 4.58 13.78
N THR A 166 -6.33 5.45 13.46
CA THR A 166 -7.71 5.04 13.21
C THR A 166 -8.17 5.46 11.82
N ASN A 167 -9.15 4.73 11.28
CA ASN A 167 -9.80 5.13 10.03
C ASN A 167 -10.41 6.54 10.11
N LYS A 168 -10.83 6.98 11.32
CA LYS A 168 -11.33 8.34 11.53
C LYS A 168 -10.24 9.39 11.35
N ASP A 169 -9.03 9.11 11.84
CA ASP A 169 -7.89 10.02 11.67
C ASP A 169 -7.53 10.12 10.20
N ILE A 170 -7.48 9.00 9.48
CA ILE A 170 -7.19 8.95 8.05
C ILE A 170 -8.24 9.77 7.27
N VAL A 171 -9.53 9.53 7.51
CA VAL A 171 -10.63 10.27 6.85
C VAL A 171 -10.53 11.77 7.10
N LYS A 172 -10.26 12.19 8.35
CA LYS A 172 -10.08 13.59 8.71
C LYS A 172 -8.90 14.23 7.97
N GLU A 173 -7.76 13.54 7.90
CA GLU A 173 -6.57 14.10 7.24
C GLU A 173 -6.74 14.14 5.71
N LEU A 174 -7.49 13.21 5.12
CA LEU A 174 -7.87 13.26 3.70
C LEU A 174 -8.76 14.48 3.39
N ASP A 175 -9.74 14.75 4.25
CA ASP A 175 -10.62 15.93 4.13
C ASP A 175 -9.83 17.24 4.25
N ILE A 176 -8.93 17.33 5.25
CA ILE A 176 -8.02 18.48 5.43
C ILE A 176 -7.11 18.65 4.20
N ALA A 177 -6.63 17.56 3.62
CA ALA A 177 -5.82 17.60 2.40
C ALA A 177 -6.61 17.96 1.14
N GLY A 178 -7.94 18.09 1.24
CA GLY A 178 -8.84 18.49 0.15
C GLY A 178 -9.12 17.36 -0.84
N PHE A 179 -9.16 16.12 -0.37
CA PHE A 179 -9.78 15.04 -1.14
C PHE A 179 -11.30 15.09 -1.02
N LYS A 180 -12.00 14.62 -2.04
CA LYS A 180 -13.47 14.58 -2.10
C LYS A 180 -14.00 13.15 -2.13
N ASP A 181 -15.32 13.00 -1.99
CA ASP A 181 -16.04 11.73 -2.08
C ASP A 181 -15.43 10.63 -1.19
N ILE A 182 -15.02 11.02 0.03
CA ILE A 182 -14.39 10.11 0.98
C ILE A 182 -15.44 9.11 1.49
N THR A 183 -15.20 7.84 1.26
CA THR A 183 -16.05 6.73 1.74
C THR A 183 -15.21 5.69 2.45
N LEU A 184 -15.79 5.07 3.49
CA LEU A 184 -15.21 3.93 4.20
C LEU A 184 -16.16 2.74 4.07
N ARG A 185 -15.65 1.61 3.60
CA ARG A 185 -16.38 0.35 3.51
C ARG A 185 -15.55 -0.79 4.09
N ASN A 186 -16.24 -1.82 4.56
CA ASN A 186 -15.62 -3.05 5.03
C ASN A 186 -15.87 -4.16 4.01
N TYR A 187 -14.85 -4.95 3.76
CA TYR A 187 -14.94 -6.14 2.92
C TYR A 187 -14.34 -7.31 3.69
N SER A 188 -14.93 -8.48 3.58
CA SER A 188 -14.44 -9.70 4.23
C SER A 188 -14.54 -10.90 3.31
N LEU A 189 -13.65 -11.85 3.53
CA LEU A 189 -13.66 -13.17 2.95
C LEU A 189 -13.28 -14.16 4.06
N ASP A 190 -14.16 -15.08 4.38
CA ASP A 190 -14.05 -15.97 5.53
C ASP A 190 -13.83 -15.18 6.83
N ASP A 191 -12.78 -15.49 7.58
CA ASP A 191 -12.44 -14.84 8.86
C ASP A 191 -11.55 -13.59 8.70
N GLU A 192 -11.15 -13.26 7.46
CA GLU A 192 -10.29 -12.12 7.15
C GLU A 192 -11.09 -10.95 6.58
N GLY A 193 -10.66 -9.74 6.87
CA GLY A 193 -11.35 -8.55 6.39
C GLY A 193 -10.46 -7.32 6.30
N ILE A 194 -10.93 -6.35 5.49
CA ILE A 194 -10.27 -5.07 5.32
C ILE A 194 -11.25 -3.91 5.53
N HIS A 195 -10.74 -2.82 6.06
CA HIS A 195 -11.30 -1.49 5.91
C HIS A 195 -10.75 -0.90 4.62
N LEU A 196 -11.61 -0.40 3.76
CA LEU A 196 -11.24 0.27 2.51
C LEU A 196 -11.78 1.70 2.51
N ILE A 197 -10.87 2.67 2.55
CA ILE A 197 -11.19 4.08 2.34
C ILE A 197 -10.94 4.39 0.87
N ARG A 198 -11.92 5.05 0.21
CA ARG A 198 -11.80 5.58 -1.13
C ARG A 198 -11.99 7.08 -1.07
N CYS A 199 -11.14 7.81 -1.76
CA CYS A 199 -11.33 9.24 -2.00
C CYS A 199 -10.89 9.64 -3.41
N GLN A 200 -11.20 10.88 -3.81
CA GLN A 200 -10.96 11.41 -5.14
C GLN A 200 -10.18 12.73 -5.08
N LYS A 201 -9.21 12.91 -5.98
CA LYS A 201 -8.59 14.22 -6.21
C LYS A 201 -9.58 15.12 -6.93
N GLU A 202 -9.70 16.35 -6.47
CA GLU A 202 -10.41 17.42 -7.17
C GLU A 202 -9.64 17.87 -8.40
#